data_440a2485ced87d57443ad63fd2905cf4
#
_entry.id   440a2485ced87d57443ad63fd2905cf4
#
_cell.length_a   1.000
_cell.length_b   1.000
_cell.length_c   1.000
_cell.angle_alpha   90.00
_cell.angle_beta   90.00
_cell.angle_gamma   90.00
#
_symmetry.space_group_name_H-M   'P 1'
#
loop_
_entity.id
_entity.type
_entity.pdbx_description
1 polymer ?
#
loop_
_entity_poly.entity_id
_entity_poly.type
_entity_poly.pdbx_seq_one_letter_code
_entity_poly.pdbx_strand_id
1 'polypeptide(L)'
;MGLSIRKSAKIVGINIATSFFWRHKILDCISSFLGTGHVDGVIEADEVFFAESFKGTRTANMPRKSRKRGKEIKKRGISKEQICVATALDRQGNLIIEPLCKGRMTHKELESLYKGHIGENSILCTDSHKSYIKFATDFNLDHKRIKTGKHKEGIYHIQHINSLHSNLKKWMGRFNGVASKYISNYMHWFKWLRLFETDRDSVKTKNFIVQSNVTYAYTKIKDFKLRTPQFV
;
A
#
# COMPACT_ATOMS: atom_id res chain seq x y z
N MET A 1 -9.09 -12.73 4.44
CA MET A 1 -10.05 -11.85 5.17
C MET A 1 -9.31 -10.80 5.98
N GLY A 2 -9.83 -9.56 6.11
CA GLY A 2 -9.25 -8.52 6.97
C GLY A 2 -10.13 -8.30 8.21
N LEU A 3 -9.79 -8.87 9.35
CA LEU A 3 -10.51 -8.64 10.61
C LEU A 3 -9.85 -7.51 11.40
N SER A 4 -10.65 -6.69 12.12
CA SER A 4 -10.09 -5.72 13.07
C SER A 4 -9.36 -6.43 14.21
N ILE A 5 -8.39 -5.75 14.85
CA ILE A 5 -7.63 -6.32 15.97
C ILE A 5 -8.55 -6.79 17.10
N ARG A 6 -9.56 -5.98 17.46
CA ARG A 6 -10.53 -6.34 18.50
C ARG A 6 -11.34 -7.59 18.16
N LYS A 7 -11.78 -7.72 16.88
CA LYS A 7 -12.52 -8.91 16.43
C LYS A 7 -11.62 -10.15 16.43
N SER A 8 -10.38 -10.02 15.98
CA SER A 8 -9.40 -11.13 16.02
C SER A 8 -9.10 -11.56 17.46
N ALA A 9 -8.87 -10.61 18.37
CA ALA A 9 -8.64 -10.91 19.79
C ALA A 9 -9.80 -11.68 20.41
N LYS A 10 -11.06 -11.26 20.12
CA LYS A 10 -12.26 -11.94 20.61
C LYS A 10 -12.39 -13.38 20.08
N ILE A 11 -12.14 -13.59 18.77
CA ILE A 11 -12.26 -14.92 18.14
C ILE A 11 -11.20 -15.90 18.71
N VAL A 12 -9.97 -15.42 18.93
CA VAL A 12 -8.85 -16.24 19.39
C VAL A 12 -8.81 -16.37 20.93
N GLY A 13 -9.58 -15.58 21.66
CA GLY A 13 -9.59 -15.59 23.14
C GLY A 13 -8.34 -14.96 23.77
N ILE A 14 -7.70 -13.99 23.11
CA ILE A 14 -6.47 -13.34 23.59
C ILE A 14 -6.69 -11.85 23.87
N ASN A 15 -5.74 -11.26 24.63
CA ASN A 15 -5.75 -9.83 24.88
C ASN A 15 -5.58 -9.02 23.59
N ILE A 16 -6.21 -7.84 23.52
CA ILE A 16 -6.17 -6.94 22.36
C ILE A 16 -4.72 -6.51 22.03
N ALA A 17 -3.89 -6.24 23.06
CA ALA A 17 -2.49 -5.88 22.86
C ALA A 17 -1.70 -7.05 22.26
N THR A 18 -1.93 -8.28 22.73
CA THR A 18 -1.31 -9.50 22.18
C THR A 18 -1.70 -9.68 20.71
N SER A 19 -2.99 -9.54 20.39
CA SER A 19 -3.48 -9.61 19.00
C SER A 19 -2.85 -8.54 18.12
N PHE A 20 -2.64 -7.32 18.63
CA PHE A 20 -1.96 -6.25 17.93
C PHE A 20 -0.50 -6.60 17.62
N PHE A 21 0.27 -7.04 18.62
CA PHE A 21 1.69 -7.38 18.44
C PHE A 21 1.88 -8.57 17.52
N TRP A 22 1.09 -9.63 17.68
CA TRP A 22 1.16 -10.81 16.80
C TRP A 22 0.88 -10.45 15.35
N ARG A 23 -0.19 -9.68 15.10
CA ARG A 23 -0.50 -9.22 13.75
C ARG A 23 0.69 -8.50 13.11
N HIS A 24 1.24 -7.50 13.80
CA HIS A 24 2.31 -6.71 13.22
C HIS A 24 3.62 -7.48 13.07
N LYS A 25 3.96 -8.39 14.00
CA LYS A 25 5.10 -9.28 13.83
C LYS A 25 4.97 -10.16 12.58
N ILE A 26 3.82 -10.77 12.37
CA ILE A 26 3.56 -11.59 11.19
C ILE A 26 3.59 -10.74 9.91
N LEU A 27 3.02 -9.54 9.94
CA LEU A 27 3.04 -8.64 8.78
C LEU A 27 4.44 -8.11 8.46
N ASP A 28 5.29 -7.90 9.45
CA ASP A 28 6.70 -7.55 9.22
C ASP A 28 7.43 -8.70 8.49
N CYS A 29 7.15 -9.96 8.84
CA CYS A 29 7.69 -11.11 8.11
C CYS A 29 7.19 -11.16 6.66
N ILE A 30 5.89 -10.96 6.44
CA ILE A 30 5.30 -10.94 5.09
C ILE A 30 5.85 -9.78 4.25
N SER A 31 6.02 -8.61 4.82
CA SER A 31 6.63 -7.46 4.16
C SER A 31 8.04 -7.76 3.67
N SER A 32 8.86 -8.37 4.52
CA SER A 32 10.23 -8.78 4.17
C SER A 32 10.27 -9.83 3.05
N PHE A 33 9.28 -10.73 2.99
CA PHE A 33 9.20 -11.77 1.97
C PHE A 33 8.74 -11.22 0.61
N LEU A 34 7.73 -10.35 0.57
CA LEU A 34 7.11 -9.91 -0.68
C LEU A 34 7.98 -8.94 -1.49
N GLY A 35 8.74 -8.09 -0.81
CA GLY A 35 9.47 -7.01 -1.48
C GLY A 35 8.57 -6.09 -2.29
N THR A 36 9.19 -5.22 -3.09
CA THR A 36 8.49 -4.27 -3.98
C THR A 36 7.73 -4.98 -5.10
N GLY A 37 8.28 -6.08 -5.62
CA GLY A 37 7.72 -6.82 -6.77
C GLY A 37 8.25 -6.30 -8.09
N HIS A 38 7.72 -6.84 -9.19
CA HIS A 38 8.07 -6.47 -10.55
C HIS A 38 6.80 -6.50 -11.42
N VAL A 39 6.69 -5.59 -12.37
CA VAL A 39 5.58 -5.53 -13.34
C VAL A 39 6.14 -5.39 -14.76
N ASP A 40 5.45 -5.97 -15.74
CA ASP A 40 5.93 -6.03 -17.12
C ASP A 40 4.79 -5.92 -18.15
N GLY A 41 5.14 -5.69 -19.40
CA GLY A 41 4.20 -5.60 -20.52
C GLY A 41 3.30 -4.38 -20.45
N VAL A 42 1.98 -4.54 -20.42
CA VAL A 42 1.04 -3.41 -20.30
C VAL A 42 0.74 -3.14 -18.82
N ILE A 43 1.24 -2.03 -18.33
CA ILE A 43 1.20 -1.62 -16.92
C ILE A 43 0.25 -0.46 -16.73
N GLU A 44 -0.66 -0.57 -15.78
CA GLU A 44 -1.48 0.55 -15.28
C GLU A 44 -0.85 1.08 -14.00
N ALA A 45 -0.54 2.38 -13.93
CA ALA A 45 0.01 2.99 -12.73
C ALA A 45 -0.77 4.25 -12.32
N ASP A 46 -0.98 4.40 -11.01
CA ASP A 46 -1.72 5.52 -10.41
C ASP A 46 -1.44 5.60 -8.90
N GLU A 47 -1.90 6.65 -8.22
CA GLU A 47 -1.75 6.83 -6.79
C GLU A 47 -3.07 6.71 -6.03
N VAL A 48 -3.00 6.13 -4.86
CA VAL A 48 -4.09 6.15 -3.89
C VAL A 48 -3.67 6.88 -2.62
N PHE A 49 -4.54 7.74 -2.09
CA PHE A 49 -4.23 8.59 -0.95
C PHE A 49 -4.99 8.13 0.29
N PHE A 50 -4.26 8.06 1.42
CA PHE A 50 -4.80 7.79 2.75
C PHE A 50 -4.50 8.94 3.69
N ALA A 51 -5.48 9.34 4.50
CA ALA A 51 -5.27 10.36 5.52
C ALA A 51 -4.18 9.93 6.51
N GLU A 52 -3.20 10.81 6.77
CA GLU A 52 -2.21 10.58 7.81
C GLU A 52 -2.87 10.34 9.17
N SER A 53 -2.45 9.33 9.89
CA SER A 53 -3.03 8.89 11.15
C SER A 53 -1.97 8.65 12.22
N PHE A 54 -2.12 9.32 13.34
CA PHE A 54 -1.32 9.12 14.56
C PHE A 54 -2.06 8.24 15.58
N LYS A 55 -2.94 7.35 15.12
CA LYS A 55 -3.72 6.47 15.99
C LYS A 55 -2.82 5.66 16.92
N GLY A 56 -3.11 5.71 18.22
CA GLY A 56 -2.34 4.99 19.24
C GLY A 56 -0.98 5.59 19.60
N THR A 57 -0.59 6.70 19.00
CA THR A 57 0.63 7.43 19.36
C THR A 57 0.31 8.46 20.44
N ARG A 58 1.08 8.45 21.54
CA ARG A 58 0.95 9.38 22.66
C ARG A 58 2.35 9.86 23.06
N THR A 59 2.94 10.74 22.28
CA THR A 59 4.24 11.36 22.59
C THR A 59 4.08 12.87 22.66
N ALA A 60 4.94 13.54 23.46
CA ALA A 60 4.91 14.99 23.63
C ALA A 60 5.17 15.72 22.28
N ASN A 61 6.02 15.17 21.44
CA ASN A 61 6.47 15.77 20.16
C ASN A 61 5.66 15.31 18.94
N MET A 62 4.35 15.15 19.09
CA MET A 62 3.50 14.83 17.94
C MET A 62 3.27 16.07 17.06
N PRO A 63 3.35 15.96 15.72
CA PRO A 63 3.05 17.09 14.81
C PRO A 63 1.63 17.64 14.99
N ARG A 64 0.71 16.81 15.45
CA ARG A 64 -0.65 17.18 15.85
C ARG A 64 -1.28 16.09 16.73
N LYS A 65 -2.33 16.44 17.46
CA LYS A 65 -3.13 15.46 18.22
C LYS A 65 -3.79 14.43 17.29
N SER A 66 -3.94 13.20 17.76
CA SER A 66 -4.68 12.18 17.04
C SER A 66 -6.11 12.63 16.77
N ARG A 67 -6.60 12.42 15.55
CA ARG A 67 -7.98 12.76 15.18
C ARG A 67 -8.96 11.87 15.92
N LYS A 68 -10.03 12.43 16.43
CA LYS A 68 -11.12 11.69 17.03
C LYS A 68 -12.17 11.39 15.95
N ARG A 69 -12.62 10.13 15.85
CA ARG A 69 -13.75 9.68 15.01
C ARG A 69 -13.71 10.18 13.57
N GLY A 70 -12.58 9.97 12.89
CA GLY A 70 -12.50 10.21 11.45
C GLY A 70 -12.69 11.66 11.01
N LYS A 71 -12.33 12.64 11.85
CA LYS A 71 -12.29 14.03 11.39
C LYS A 71 -11.47 14.10 10.12
N GLU A 72 -12.10 14.61 9.07
CA GLU A 72 -11.57 14.70 7.73
C GLU A 72 -10.31 15.56 7.64
N ILE A 73 -9.60 15.40 6.55
CA ILE A 73 -8.50 16.24 6.14
C ILE A 73 -9.01 17.68 6.03
N LYS A 74 -8.31 18.62 6.64
CA LYS A 74 -8.73 20.04 6.65
C LYS A 74 -8.57 20.70 5.29
N LYS A 75 -7.57 20.29 4.52
CA LYS A 75 -7.25 20.86 3.21
C LYS A 75 -7.98 20.12 2.10
N ARG A 76 -8.67 20.87 1.24
CA ARG A 76 -9.31 20.33 0.04
C ARG A 76 -8.26 19.83 -0.95
N GLY A 77 -8.53 18.69 -1.59
CA GLY A 77 -7.64 18.09 -2.57
C GLY A 77 -6.47 17.31 -1.97
N ILE A 78 -5.44 17.04 -2.77
CA ILE A 78 -4.24 16.30 -2.35
C ILE A 78 -3.34 17.26 -1.56
N SER A 79 -2.97 16.86 -0.36
CA SER A 79 -2.15 17.66 0.55
C SER A 79 -1.16 16.80 1.35
N LYS A 80 -0.18 17.44 2.00
CA LYS A 80 0.77 16.76 2.92
C LYS A 80 0.11 16.13 4.16
N GLU A 81 -1.21 16.27 4.33
CA GLU A 81 -1.98 15.53 5.34
C GLU A 81 -2.36 14.11 4.88
N GLN A 82 -1.97 13.72 3.68
CA GLN A 82 -2.23 12.42 3.08
C GLN A 82 -0.93 11.70 2.76
N ILE A 83 -0.94 10.39 2.96
CA ILE A 83 0.12 9.50 2.50
C ILE A 83 -0.26 9.06 1.09
N CYS A 84 0.65 9.28 0.17
CA CYS A 84 0.61 8.77 -1.18
C CYS A 84 1.09 7.32 -1.19
N VAL A 85 0.26 6.43 -1.70
CA VAL A 85 0.62 5.04 -1.98
C VAL A 85 0.65 4.89 -3.48
N ALA A 86 1.85 4.68 -4.02
CA ALA A 86 2.03 4.40 -5.43
C ALA A 86 1.66 2.95 -5.74
N THR A 87 0.99 2.76 -6.86
CA THR A 87 0.54 1.44 -7.30
C THR A 87 0.84 1.24 -8.78
N ALA A 88 1.27 0.04 -9.15
CA ALA A 88 1.37 -0.39 -10.53
C ALA A 88 0.85 -1.82 -10.66
N LEU A 89 0.07 -2.09 -11.68
CA LEU A 89 -0.56 -3.37 -11.95
C LEU A 89 -0.37 -3.72 -13.42
N ASP A 90 0.17 -4.90 -13.72
CA ASP A 90 0.24 -5.40 -15.08
C ASP A 90 -0.97 -6.29 -15.45
N ARG A 91 -1.03 -6.71 -16.72
CA ARG A 91 -2.10 -7.57 -17.23
C ARG A 91 -2.03 -9.02 -16.73
N GLN A 92 -0.92 -9.42 -16.14
CA GLN A 92 -0.73 -10.75 -15.53
C GLN A 92 -1.18 -10.78 -14.07
N GLY A 93 -1.44 -9.59 -13.47
CA GLY A 93 -1.88 -9.44 -12.08
C GLY A 93 -0.73 -9.19 -11.11
N ASN A 94 0.51 -9.01 -11.59
CA ASN A 94 1.61 -8.58 -10.74
C ASN A 94 1.36 -7.16 -10.24
N LEU A 95 1.66 -6.93 -8.97
CA LEU A 95 1.29 -5.70 -8.26
C LEU A 95 2.48 -5.11 -7.50
N ILE A 96 2.75 -3.84 -7.76
CA ILE A 96 3.54 -2.97 -6.88
C ILE A 96 2.56 -2.11 -6.09
N ILE A 97 2.74 -2.01 -4.77
CA ILE A 97 1.92 -1.20 -3.89
C ILE A 97 2.76 -0.74 -2.69
N GLU A 98 3.23 0.51 -2.74
CA GLU A 98 4.17 1.03 -1.74
C GLU A 98 3.77 2.45 -1.28
N PRO A 99 3.75 2.70 0.03
CA PRO A 99 3.68 4.05 0.54
C PRO A 99 4.96 4.80 0.17
N LEU A 100 4.83 5.93 -0.50
CA LEU A 100 5.97 6.60 -1.12
C LEU A 100 6.31 7.95 -0.49
N CYS A 101 5.32 8.81 -0.26
CA CYS A 101 5.55 10.17 0.26
C CYS A 101 4.30 10.75 0.93
N LYS A 102 4.36 12.02 1.33
CA LYS A 102 3.20 12.80 1.79
C LYS A 102 2.78 13.82 0.71
N GLY A 103 1.51 13.76 0.34
CA GLY A 103 0.96 14.58 -0.73
C GLY A 103 1.27 14.04 -2.12
N ARG A 104 1.46 14.91 -3.10
CA ARG A 104 1.77 14.49 -4.48
C ARG A 104 3.21 14.01 -4.59
N MET A 105 3.41 12.91 -5.27
CA MET A 105 4.73 12.40 -5.56
C MET A 105 5.42 13.18 -6.67
N THR A 106 6.73 13.21 -6.60
CA THR A 106 7.62 13.76 -7.61
C THR A 106 8.13 12.65 -8.55
N HIS A 107 8.72 13.02 -9.69
CA HIS A 107 9.32 12.04 -10.59
C HIS A 107 10.51 11.30 -9.95
N LYS A 108 11.28 11.94 -9.05
CA LYS A 108 12.40 11.29 -8.33
C LYS A 108 11.91 10.19 -7.38
N GLU A 109 10.77 10.40 -6.74
CA GLU A 109 10.15 9.37 -5.89
C GLU A 109 9.63 8.20 -6.73
N LEU A 110 9.05 8.47 -7.92
CA LEU A 110 8.67 7.43 -8.88
C LEU A 110 9.89 6.65 -9.36
N GLU A 111 10.96 7.34 -9.74
CA GLU A 111 12.22 6.71 -10.15
C GLU A 111 12.77 5.81 -9.04
N SER A 112 12.83 6.30 -7.81
CA SER A 112 13.31 5.53 -6.66
C SER A 112 12.50 4.24 -6.43
N LEU A 113 11.18 4.27 -6.70
CA LEU A 113 10.32 3.11 -6.52
C LEU A 113 10.39 2.14 -7.69
N TYR A 114 10.31 2.65 -8.92
CA TYR A 114 10.07 1.81 -10.09
C TYR A 114 11.35 1.39 -10.82
N LYS A 115 12.50 2.00 -10.54
CA LYS A 115 13.77 1.63 -11.14
C LYS A 115 14.13 0.17 -10.82
N GLY A 116 14.27 -0.65 -11.86
CA GLY A 116 14.52 -2.08 -11.73
C GLY A 116 13.29 -2.93 -11.35
N HIS A 117 12.10 -2.31 -11.24
CA HIS A 117 10.84 -2.96 -10.92
C HIS A 117 9.81 -2.92 -12.06
N ILE A 118 10.15 -2.24 -13.15
CA ILE A 118 9.37 -2.22 -14.40
C ILE A 118 10.20 -2.89 -15.49
N GLY A 119 9.58 -3.80 -16.23
CA GLY A 119 10.20 -4.50 -17.36
C GLY A 119 10.59 -3.55 -18.48
N GLU A 120 11.71 -3.83 -19.14
CA GLU A 120 12.16 -3.12 -20.33
C GLU A 120 11.11 -3.25 -21.45
N ASN A 121 10.92 -2.20 -22.24
CA ASN A 121 9.92 -2.15 -23.33
C ASN A 121 8.44 -2.26 -22.87
N SER A 122 8.17 -2.01 -21.59
CA SER A 122 6.79 -1.99 -21.08
C SER A 122 6.02 -0.77 -21.60
N ILE A 123 4.70 -0.95 -21.72
CA ILE A 123 3.76 0.12 -22.05
C ILE A 123 3.14 0.63 -20.75
N LEU A 124 3.41 1.89 -20.41
CA LEU A 124 2.91 2.51 -19.19
C LEU A 124 1.61 3.27 -19.44
N CYS A 125 0.50 2.81 -18.86
CA CYS A 125 -0.80 3.48 -18.91
C CYS A 125 -1.02 4.25 -17.61
N THR A 126 -1.17 5.58 -17.69
CA THR A 126 -1.43 6.42 -16.51
C THR A 126 -2.44 7.51 -16.83
N ASP A 127 -2.84 8.26 -15.81
CA ASP A 127 -3.44 9.58 -16.04
C ASP A 127 -2.39 10.54 -16.65
N SER A 128 -2.79 11.76 -16.95
CA SER A 128 -1.89 12.75 -17.58
C SER A 128 -1.02 13.52 -16.58
N HIS A 129 -0.72 12.95 -15.41
CA HIS A 129 0.08 13.64 -14.41
C HIS A 129 1.55 13.81 -14.85
N LYS A 130 2.11 15.01 -14.63
CA LYS A 130 3.46 15.41 -15.12
C LYS A 130 4.59 14.52 -14.64
N SER A 131 4.51 13.97 -13.42
CA SER A 131 5.55 13.11 -12.87
C SER A 131 5.72 11.81 -13.67
N TYR A 132 4.60 11.22 -14.13
CA TYR A 132 4.64 10.03 -15.00
C TYR A 132 5.17 10.33 -16.39
N ILE A 133 4.85 11.50 -16.95
CA ILE A 133 5.35 11.91 -18.28
C ILE A 133 6.88 11.94 -18.25
N LYS A 134 7.46 12.64 -17.25
CA LYS A 134 8.91 12.71 -17.11
C LYS A 134 9.52 11.35 -16.82
N PHE A 135 8.94 10.57 -15.92
CA PHE A 135 9.41 9.22 -15.61
C PHE A 135 9.45 8.32 -16.86
N ALA A 136 8.38 8.29 -17.64
CA ALA A 136 8.30 7.49 -18.87
C ALA A 136 9.35 7.92 -19.90
N THR A 137 9.61 9.22 -20.03
CA THR A 137 10.67 9.75 -20.92
C THR A 137 12.06 9.31 -20.45
N ASP A 138 12.35 9.47 -19.15
CA ASP A 138 13.68 9.15 -18.57
C ASP A 138 13.99 7.65 -18.66
N PHE A 139 12.96 6.78 -18.65
CA PHE A 139 13.09 5.33 -18.74
C PHE A 139 12.75 4.74 -20.12
N ASN A 140 12.56 5.60 -21.13
CA ASN A 140 12.23 5.22 -22.51
C ASN A 140 11.04 4.23 -22.61
N LEU A 141 10.00 4.45 -21.80
CA LEU A 141 8.78 3.64 -21.81
C LEU A 141 7.76 4.20 -22.81
N ASP A 142 7.03 3.32 -23.51
CA ASP A 142 5.86 3.72 -24.31
C ASP A 142 4.72 4.17 -23.38
N HIS A 143 4.46 5.48 -23.33
CA HIS A 143 3.53 6.08 -22.39
C HIS A 143 2.17 6.37 -22.99
N LYS A 144 1.16 5.60 -22.62
CA LYS A 144 -0.24 5.81 -22.98
C LYS A 144 -0.95 6.65 -21.90
N ARG A 145 -1.22 7.92 -22.23
CA ARG A 145 -1.84 8.87 -21.31
C ARG A 145 -3.36 8.88 -21.48
N ILE A 146 -4.06 8.34 -20.50
CA ILE A 146 -5.53 8.31 -20.51
C ILE A 146 -6.04 9.68 -20.00
N LYS A 147 -6.54 10.51 -20.91
CA LYS A 147 -7.03 11.86 -20.57
C LYS A 147 -8.26 11.79 -19.67
N THR A 148 -8.37 12.75 -18.75
CA THR A 148 -9.56 12.93 -17.90
C THR A 148 -10.83 13.01 -18.77
N GLY A 149 -11.85 12.24 -18.41
CA GLY A 149 -13.10 12.12 -19.17
C GLY A 149 -13.09 11.07 -20.29
N LYS A 150 -11.92 10.52 -20.66
CA LYS A 150 -11.81 9.32 -21.49
C LYS A 150 -11.53 8.12 -20.62
N HIS A 151 -12.22 7.01 -20.87
CA HIS A 151 -12.04 5.78 -20.09
C HIS A 151 -10.97 4.84 -20.67
N LYS A 152 -10.65 5.01 -21.95
CA LYS A 152 -9.70 4.17 -22.70
C LYS A 152 -9.14 4.87 -23.91
N GLU A 153 -8.00 4.38 -24.40
CA GLU A 153 -7.40 4.71 -25.70
C GLU A 153 -7.07 3.39 -26.42
N GLY A 154 -7.95 2.95 -27.32
CA GLY A 154 -7.90 1.61 -27.89
C GLY A 154 -8.07 0.52 -26.82
N ILE A 155 -7.08 -0.33 -26.69
CA ILE A 155 -7.02 -1.41 -25.67
C ILE A 155 -6.42 -0.93 -24.34
N TYR A 156 -5.87 0.30 -24.31
CA TYR A 156 -5.19 0.86 -23.15
C TYR A 156 -6.18 1.61 -22.25
N HIS A 157 -6.12 1.39 -20.97
CA HIS A 157 -6.97 2.01 -19.96
C HIS A 157 -6.32 1.94 -18.58
N ILE A 158 -6.95 2.57 -17.58
CA ILE A 158 -6.56 2.54 -16.16
C ILE A 158 -7.69 1.99 -15.28
N GLN A 159 -8.57 1.16 -15.85
CA GLN A 159 -9.75 0.67 -15.12
C GLN A 159 -9.42 -0.38 -14.08
N HIS A 160 -8.41 -1.24 -14.34
CA HIS A 160 -8.01 -2.27 -13.39
C HIS A 160 -7.37 -1.64 -12.13
N ILE A 161 -6.51 -0.63 -12.32
CA ILE A 161 -5.90 0.07 -11.19
C ILE A 161 -6.95 0.85 -10.38
N ASN A 162 -7.93 1.48 -11.03
CA ASN A 162 -9.05 2.14 -10.37
C ASN A 162 -9.91 1.16 -9.56
N SER A 163 -10.18 -0.03 -10.11
CA SER A 163 -10.86 -1.11 -9.39
C SER A 163 -10.05 -1.58 -8.19
N LEU A 164 -8.73 -1.74 -8.36
CA LEU A 164 -7.80 -2.07 -7.27
C LEU A 164 -7.89 -1.05 -6.14
N HIS A 165 -7.86 0.26 -6.46
CA HIS A 165 -7.97 1.35 -5.49
C HIS A 165 -9.30 1.32 -4.72
N SER A 166 -10.40 1.08 -5.42
CA SER A 166 -11.72 0.91 -4.80
C SER A 166 -11.72 -0.24 -3.80
N ASN A 167 -11.19 -1.40 -4.21
CA ASN A 167 -11.09 -2.58 -3.36
C ASN A 167 -10.17 -2.37 -2.17
N LEU A 168 -9.02 -1.73 -2.37
CA LEU A 168 -8.07 -1.37 -1.32
C LEU A 168 -8.72 -0.43 -0.29
N LYS A 169 -9.41 0.63 -0.72
CA LYS A 169 -10.11 1.56 0.17
C LYS A 169 -11.20 0.86 0.99
N LYS A 170 -12.02 0.02 0.35
CA LYS A 170 -13.06 -0.78 1.04
C LYS A 170 -12.45 -1.73 2.07
N TRP A 171 -11.34 -2.39 1.70
CA TRP A 171 -10.64 -3.31 2.59
C TRP A 171 -10.01 -2.58 3.77
N MET A 172 -9.33 -1.46 3.54
CA MET A 172 -8.75 -0.61 4.60
C MET A 172 -9.80 -0.03 5.54
N GLY A 173 -10.99 0.29 5.05
CA GLY A 173 -12.13 0.76 5.85
C GLY A 173 -12.52 -0.17 7.00
N ARG A 174 -12.33 -1.49 6.84
CA ARG A 174 -12.64 -2.52 7.86
C ARG A 174 -11.84 -2.34 9.16
N PHE A 175 -10.71 -1.66 9.11
CA PHE A 175 -9.83 -1.48 10.27
C PHE A 175 -10.15 -0.20 11.07
N ASN A 176 -11.08 0.62 10.58
CA ASN A 176 -11.47 1.89 11.22
C ASN A 176 -10.27 2.79 11.55
N GLY A 177 -9.37 2.93 10.57
CA GLY A 177 -8.14 3.70 10.64
C GLY A 177 -6.93 2.88 11.10
N VAL A 178 -5.85 3.03 10.36
CA VAL A 178 -4.53 2.45 10.60
C VAL A 178 -3.56 3.59 10.87
N ALA A 179 -2.70 3.46 11.89
CA ALA A 179 -1.65 4.45 12.11
C ALA A 179 -0.67 4.46 10.93
N SER A 180 -0.25 5.66 10.51
CA SER A 180 0.62 5.83 9.33
C SER A 180 1.91 5.01 9.40
N LYS A 181 2.46 4.85 10.60
CA LYS A 181 3.66 4.02 10.84
C LYS A 181 3.48 2.52 10.56
N TYR A 182 2.26 2.06 10.31
CA TYR A 182 1.94 0.67 9.96
C TYR A 182 1.32 0.53 8.57
N ILE A 183 1.21 1.60 7.80
CA ILE A 183 0.50 1.57 6.52
C ILE A 183 1.15 0.59 5.54
N SER A 184 2.48 0.52 5.50
CA SER A 184 3.24 -0.42 4.68
C SER A 184 2.86 -1.88 4.97
N ASN A 185 2.76 -2.25 6.25
CA ASN A 185 2.34 -3.60 6.65
C ASN A 185 0.96 -3.98 6.08
N TYR A 186 0.03 -3.02 6.02
CA TYR A 186 -1.29 -3.25 5.45
C TYR A 186 -1.26 -3.30 3.92
N MET A 187 -0.42 -2.50 3.28
CA MET A 187 -0.24 -2.58 1.82
C MET A 187 0.33 -3.94 1.41
N HIS A 188 1.37 -4.41 2.08
CA HIS A 188 1.93 -5.75 1.84
C HIS A 188 0.94 -6.88 2.18
N TRP A 189 0.14 -6.73 3.23
CA TRP A 189 -0.92 -7.70 3.51
C TRP A 189 -1.99 -7.72 2.41
N PHE A 190 -2.41 -6.56 1.90
CA PHE A 190 -3.33 -6.50 0.78
C PHE A 190 -2.74 -7.12 -0.49
N LYS A 191 -1.48 -6.82 -0.81
CA LYS A 191 -0.73 -7.41 -1.91
C LYS A 191 -0.68 -8.94 -1.78
N TRP A 192 -0.35 -9.45 -0.59
CA TRP A 192 -0.33 -10.88 -0.32
C TRP A 192 -1.70 -11.53 -0.55
N LEU A 193 -2.79 -10.92 -0.10
CA LEU A 193 -4.15 -11.42 -0.32
C LEU A 193 -4.52 -11.46 -1.81
N ARG A 194 -4.04 -10.51 -2.59
CA ARG A 194 -4.25 -10.49 -4.06
C ARG A 194 -3.45 -11.57 -4.76
N LEU A 195 -2.19 -11.76 -4.37
CA LEU A 195 -1.31 -12.80 -4.95
C LEU A 195 -1.89 -14.21 -4.80
N PHE A 196 -2.59 -14.49 -3.71
CA PHE A 196 -3.21 -15.78 -3.43
C PHE A 196 -4.75 -15.72 -3.54
N GLU A 197 -5.31 -14.83 -4.34
CA GLU A 197 -6.77 -14.57 -4.35
C GLU A 197 -7.59 -15.82 -4.70
N THR A 198 -7.11 -16.65 -5.61
CA THR A 198 -7.78 -17.87 -6.09
C THR A 198 -7.63 -19.07 -5.15
N ASP A 199 -6.69 -19.01 -4.21
CA ASP A 199 -6.42 -20.12 -3.29
C ASP A 199 -7.55 -20.28 -2.26
N ARG A 200 -7.73 -21.51 -1.77
CA ARG A 200 -8.60 -21.80 -0.61
C ARG A 200 -8.03 -21.16 0.66
N ASP A 201 -8.89 -20.76 1.58
CA ASP A 201 -8.47 -20.11 2.83
C ASP A 201 -7.49 -20.96 3.67
N SER A 202 -7.62 -22.30 3.65
CA SER A 202 -6.69 -23.22 4.29
C SER A 202 -5.28 -23.16 3.67
N VAL A 203 -5.19 -23.09 2.34
CA VAL A 203 -3.92 -22.95 1.61
C VAL A 203 -3.29 -21.59 1.91
N LYS A 204 -4.09 -20.52 1.85
CA LYS A 204 -3.64 -19.17 2.24
C LYS A 204 -3.07 -19.16 3.64
N THR A 205 -3.76 -19.76 4.61
CA THR A 205 -3.30 -19.81 6.01
C THR A 205 -1.99 -20.58 6.12
N LYS A 206 -1.87 -21.75 5.48
CA LYS A 206 -0.64 -22.55 5.47
C LYS A 206 0.52 -21.75 4.87
N ASN A 207 0.35 -21.15 3.70
CA ASN A 207 1.37 -20.34 3.03
C ASN A 207 1.80 -19.16 3.90
N PHE A 208 0.84 -18.49 4.55
CA PHE A 208 1.13 -17.37 5.44
C PHE A 208 2.00 -17.78 6.64
N ILE A 209 1.70 -18.94 7.28
CA ILE A 209 2.48 -19.47 8.38
C ILE A 209 3.87 -19.88 7.90
N VAL A 210 3.98 -20.61 6.79
CA VAL A 210 5.27 -21.04 6.24
C VAL A 210 6.16 -19.85 5.92
N GLN A 211 5.64 -18.86 5.20
CA GLN A 211 6.39 -17.65 4.85
C GLN A 211 6.82 -16.85 6.08
N SER A 212 5.97 -16.76 7.11
CA SER A 212 6.33 -16.07 8.34
C SER A 212 7.44 -16.78 9.14
N ASN A 213 7.61 -18.10 8.98
CA ASN A 213 8.62 -18.87 9.67
C ASN A 213 9.98 -18.92 8.94
N VAL A 214 9.99 -18.82 7.60
CA VAL A 214 11.25 -18.83 6.84
C VAL A 214 11.91 -17.45 6.74
N THR A 215 11.22 -16.41 7.18
CA THR A 215 11.74 -15.04 7.13
C THR A 215 12.38 -14.66 8.46
N TYR A 216 13.65 -14.22 8.44
CA TYR A 216 14.39 -13.78 9.63
C TYR A 216 13.97 -12.39 10.15
N ALA A 217 12.75 -11.97 9.96
CA ALA A 217 12.25 -10.71 10.51
C ALA A 217 11.97 -10.85 12.01
N TYR A 218 12.86 -10.32 12.85
CA TYR A 218 12.76 -10.41 14.29
C TYR A 218 12.37 -9.06 14.92
N THR A 219 11.07 -8.80 15.01
CA THR A 219 10.53 -7.58 15.62
C THR A 219 10.22 -7.80 17.11
N LYS A 220 10.87 -7.04 17.99
CA LYS A 220 10.59 -7.04 19.44
C LYS A 220 9.44 -6.09 19.77
N ILE A 221 8.77 -6.32 20.92
CA ILE A 221 7.69 -5.42 21.37
C ILE A 221 8.17 -3.97 21.56
N LYS A 222 9.41 -3.77 22.01
CA LYS A 222 10.01 -2.44 22.17
C LYS A 222 10.12 -1.68 20.85
N ASP A 223 10.34 -2.38 19.72
CA ASP A 223 10.54 -1.78 18.43
C ASP A 223 9.25 -1.09 17.93
N PHE A 224 8.07 -1.60 18.31
CA PHE A 224 6.80 -0.94 17.98
C PHE A 224 6.62 0.42 18.65
N LYS A 225 7.25 0.64 19.81
CA LYS A 225 7.23 1.95 20.51
C LYS A 225 8.13 2.94 19.78
N LEU A 226 9.26 2.48 19.26
CA LEU A 226 10.27 3.27 18.55
C LEU A 226 9.89 3.53 17.09
N ARG A 227 8.97 2.75 16.52
CA ARG A 227 8.57 2.91 15.12
C ARG A 227 7.96 4.29 14.89
N THR A 228 8.59 5.07 14.04
CA THR A 228 8.13 6.38 13.58
C THR A 228 7.27 6.26 12.33
N PRO A 229 6.46 7.26 11.98
CA PRO A 229 5.88 7.36 10.64
C PRO A 229 6.99 7.44 9.58
N GLN A 230 6.82 6.71 8.48
CA GLN A 230 7.84 6.64 7.41
C GLN A 230 8.14 8.00 6.76
N PHE A 231 7.19 8.92 6.84
CA PHE A 231 7.28 10.23 6.19
C PHE A 231 7.00 11.32 7.24
N VAL A 232 8.03 11.86 7.82
CA VAL A 232 7.96 13.01 8.74
C VAL A 232 8.49 14.26 8.05
#